data_4ab82ba9ae707ef2a092d41436bf0cf5
#
_entry.id   4ab82ba9ae707ef2a092d41436bf0cf5
#
_cell.length_a   1.000
_cell.length_b   1.000
_cell.length_c   1.000
_cell.angle_alpha   90.00
_cell.angle_beta   90.00
_cell.angle_gamma   90.00
#
_symmetry.space_group_name_H-M   'P 1'
#
loop_
_entity.id
_entity.type
_entity.pdbx_description
1 polymer ?
#
loop_
_entity_poly.entity_id
_entity_poly.type
_entity_poly.pdbx_seq_one_letter_code
_entity_poly.pdbx_strand_id
1 'polypeptide(L)'
;MIKYNGKIVSETRHGKRGATVTEKERYYLLDSMRGVALLFMIFYHTLWDIINLFGVSADWFTPSLEYMLQRFICMSFIMLSGFCSQIGRHPYKRALILIGASVIIFAVTLIFMPDNLIVFGVLTLLGVCSALILPLEKLLRRIDAYLGFLIFTVLFLSTEWINAGFLGLPGFGFYLPEWLYANHFTAFFGFPHEKFVSADYFSVFPWIFVFIMGYFVYRIFSENKLLRLLKTPRIRPLEWIGRKTLIIYMLHQPVIYGALYLVFLIF
;
A
#
# COMPACT_ATOMS: atom_id res chain seq x y z
N MET A 1 -44.52 -33.40 -0.34
CA MET A 1 -44.03 -32.69 0.86
C MET A 1 -42.94 -33.53 1.48
N ILE A 2 -41.69 -33.16 1.23
CA ILE A 2 -40.51 -33.80 1.85
C ILE A 2 -39.79 -32.75 2.64
N LYS A 3 -39.71 -32.94 3.95
CA LYS A 3 -39.00 -32.04 4.86
C LYS A 3 -37.53 -32.40 4.87
N TYR A 4 -36.66 -31.50 4.45
CA TYR A 4 -35.21 -31.54 4.69
C TYR A 4 -34.77 -30.19 5.23
N ASN A 5 -34.17 -30.18 6.41
CA ASN A 5 -33.54 -29.03 7.09
C ASN A 5 -34.33 -27.71 7.16
N GLY A 6 -35.54 -27.71 7.67
CA GLY A 6 -36.16 -26.52 8.28
C GLY A 6 -36.53 -25.36 7.34
N LYS A 7 -36.58 -25.53 6.02
CA LYS A 7 -37.07 -24.51 5.07
C LYS A 7 -38.18 -25.08 4.20
N ILE A 8 -39.33 -24.43 4.22
CA ILE A 8 -40.47 -24.70 3.36
C ILE A 8 -40.12 -24.18 1.96
N VAL A 9 -40.02 -25.08 0.97
CA VAL A 9 -39.87 -24.70 -0.44
C VAL A 9 -41.25 -24.80 -1.06
N SER A 10 -41.85 -23.66 -1.46
CA SER A 10 -43.01 -23.61 -2.32
C SER A 10 -42.54 -23.70 -3.78
N GLU A 11 -42.90 -24.77 -4.47
CA GLU A 11 -42.79 -24.87 -5.92
C GLU A 11 -43.80 -23.91 -6.59
N THR A 12 -43.25 -22.89 -7.28
CA THR A 12 -43.99 -22.20 -8.36
C THR A 12 -43.27 -22.43 -9.67
N ARG A 13 -43.95 -23.18 -10.57
CA ARG A 13 -43.56 -23.38 -11.97
C ARG A 13 -43.57 -22.02 -12.71
N HIS A 14 -42.56 -21.77 -13.47
CA HIS A 14 -42.38 -21.20 -14.81
C HIS A 14 -41.22 -20.21 -14.92
N GLY A 15 -40.23 -20.61 -15.70
CA GLY A 15 -39.61 -19.80 -16.74
C GLY A 15 -38.56 -18.79 -16.34
N LYS A 16 -37.35 -19.12 -16.69
CA LYS A 16 -36.09 -18.37 -16.80
C LYS A 16 -35.10 -18.63 -15.66
N ARG A 17 -34.08 -19.41 -16.01
CA ARG A 17 -32.83 -19.52 -15.26
C ARG A 17 -32.19 -18.11 -15.14
N GLY A 18 -32.63 -17.35 -14.19
CA GLY A 18 -31.89 -16.23 -13.67
C GLY A 18 -30.81 -16.79 -12.77
N ALA A 19 -29.58 -16.89 -13.26
CA ALA A 19 -28.42 -17.02 -12.39
C ALA A 19 -28.50 -15.83 -11.43
N THR A 20 -28.84 -16.08 -10.18
CA THR A 20 -28.65 -15.10 -9.11
C THR A 20 -27.15 -14.88 -9.02
N VAL A 21 -26.66 -13.87 -9.72
CA VAL A 21 -25.34 -13.32 -9.51
C VAL A 21 -25.37 -12.85 -8.05
N THR A 22 -24.80 -13.65 -7.16
CA THR A 22 -24.60 -13.24 -5.76
C THR A 22 -23.79 -11.96 -5.84
N GLU A 23 -24.44 -10.84 -5.59
CA GLU A 23 -23.81 -9.53 -5.59
C GLU A 23 -22.64 -9.61 -4.60
N LYS A 24 -21.42 -9.48 -5.13
CA LYS A 24 -20.20 -9.65 -4.36
C LYS A 24 -20.22 -8.60 -3.26
N GLU A 25 -20.30 -9.03 -2.00
CA GLU A 25 -20.26 -8.13 -0.85
C GLU A 25 -19.07 -7.17 -0.99
N ARG A 26 -19.38 -5.88 -1.01
CA ARG A 26 -18.40 -4.83 -1.26
C ARG A 26 -18.15 -3.99 -0.03
N TYR A 27 -16.90 -3.63 0.19
CA TYR A 27 -16.46 -2.77 1.29
C TYR A 27 -16.22 -1.35 0.78
N TYR A 28 -17.30 -0.59 0.60
CA TYR A 28 -17.29 0.77 0.03
C TYR A 28 -16.39 1.74 0.78
N LEU A 29 -16.36 1.63 2.13
CA LEU A 29 -15.50 2.49 2.95
C LEU A 29 -14.01 2.27 2.66
N LEU A 30 -13.58 1.02 2.40
CA LEU A 30 -12.19 0.75 2.03
C LEU A 30 -11.82 1.35 0.67
N ASP A 31 -12.75 1.31 -0.30
CA ASP A 31 -12.55 1.99 -1.57
C ASP A 31 -12.44 3.51 -1.36
N SER A 32 -13.29 4.10 -0.51
CA SER A 32 -13.19 5.53 -0.16
C SER A 32 -11.89 5.89 0.53
N MET A 33 -11.41 5.08 1.49
CA MET A 33 -10.12 5.30 2.17
C MET A 33 -8.94 5.26 1.19
N ARG A 34 -8.94 4.32 0.22
CA ARG A 34 -7.94 4.29 -0.85
C ARG A 34 -8.03 5.54 -1.73
N GLY A 35 -9.26 6.00 -2.05
CA GLY A 35 -9.48 7.23 -2.81
C GLY A 35 -8.90 8.45 -2.10
N VAL A 36 -9.12 8.59 -0.79
CA VAL A 36 -8.54 9.66 0.03
C VAL A 36 -7.02 9.59 0.02
N ALA A 37 -6.43 8.40 0.26
CA ALA A 37 -4.99 8.23 0.26
C ALA A 37 -4.36 8.59 -1.11
N LEU A 38 -5.04 8.24 -2.23
CA LEU A 38 -4.62 8.65 -3.58
C LEU A 38 -4.66 10.17 -3.78
N LEU A 39 -5.70 10.84 -3.29
CA LEU A 39 -5.77 12.31 -3.38
C LEU A 39 -4.65 12.99 -2.61
N PHE A 40 -4.34 12.50 -1.40
CA PHE A 40 -3.19 13.00 -0.64
C PHE A 40 -1.86 12.73 -1.36
N MET A 41 -1.72 11.58 -2.01
CA MET A 41 -0.54 11.24 -2.81
C MET A 41 -0.39 12.20 -4.01
N ILE A 42 -1.45 12.43 -4.78
CA ILE A 42 -1.45 13.36 -5.91
C ILE A 42 -1.11 14.77 -5.44
N PHE A 43 -1.71 15.22 -4.34
CA PHE A 43 -1.43 16.52 -3.75
C PHE A 43 0.04 16.67 -3.33
N TYR A 44 0.58 15.65 -2.63
CA TYR A 44 1.98 15.62 -2.21
C TYR A 44 2.93 15.70 -3.42
N HIS A 45 2.74 14.87 -4.44
CA HIS A 45 3.60 14.87 -5.62
C HIS A 45 3.48 16.16 -6.44
N THR A 46 2.28 16.74 -6.51
CA THR A 46 2.11 18.06 -7.16
C THR A 46 2.91 19.14 -6.45
N LEU A 47 2.85 19.19 -5.11
CA LEU A 47 3.66 20.15 -4.35
C LEU A 47 5.15 19.89 -4.50
N TRP A 48 5.54 18.63 -4.42
CA TRP A 48 6.94 18.24 -4.56
C TRP A 48 7.52 18.66 -5.92
N ASP A 49 6.79 18.38 -7.01
CA ASP A 49 7.19 18.76 -8.36
C ASP A 49 7.31 20.29 -8.50
N ILE A 50 6.31 21.05 -8.04
CA ILE A 50 6.30 22.51 -8.08
C ILE A 50 7.53 23.10 -7.39
N ILE A 51 7.91 22.57 -6.22
CA ILE A 51 8.99 23.08 -5.41
C ILE A 51 10.35 22.59 -5.94
N ASN A 52 10.51 21.28 -6.16
CA ASN A 52 11.80 20.68 -6.42
C ASN A 52 12.16 20.60 -7.92
N LEU A 53 11.17 20.49 -8.82
CA LEU A 53 11.43 20.43 -10.27
C LEU A 53 11.25 21.79 -10.94
N PHE A 54 10.26 22.58 -10.51
CA PHE A 54 9.99 23.90 -11.10
C PHE A 54 10.54 25.08 -10.29
N GLY A 55 11.16 24.84 -9.14
CA GLY A 55 11.93 25.82 -8.36
C GLY A 55 11.06 26.90 -7.67
N VAL A 56 9.76 26.66 -7.46
CA VAL A 56 8.90 27.62 -6.77
C VAL A 56 9.17 27.56 -5.26
N SER A 57 9.52 28.70 -4.65
CA SER A 57 9.72 28.79 -3.20
C SER A 57 8.40 28.64 -2.45
N ALA A 58 8.40 27.79 -1.41
CA ALA A 58 7.25 27.58 -0.55
C ALA A 58 7.71 27.38 0.91
N ASP A 59 7.98 28.47 1.62
CA ASP A 59 8.57 28.45 2.97
C ASP A 59 7.74 27.68 4.00
N TRP A 60 6.43 27.55 3.76
CA TRP A 60 5.53 26.77 4.61
C TRP A 60 5.66 25.26 4.44
N PHE A 61 6.18 24.79 3.28
CA PHE A 61 6.41 23.37 3.01
C PHE A 61 7.78 22.96 3.53
N THR A 62 7.89 22.84 4.84
CA THR A 62 9.14 22.49 5.52
C THR A 62 9.52 21.02 5.29
N PRO A 63 10.81 20.64 5.36
CA PRO A 63 11.26 19.25 5.26
C PRO A 63 10.55 18.30 6.26
N SER A 64 10.20 18.81 7.45
CA SER A 64 9.45 18.03 8.45
C SER A 64 8.02 17.73 7.99
N LEU A 65 7.34 18.71 7.40
CA LEU A 65 5.97 18.54 6.88
C LEU A 65 5.97 17.60 5.68
N GLU A 66 6.94 17.76 4.78
CA GLU A 66 7.16 16.86 3.63
C GLU A 66 7.31 15.41 4.09
N TYR A 67 8.22 15.16 5.02
CA TYR A 67 8.46 13.82 5.59
C TYR A 67 7.20 13.25 6.25
N MET A 68 6.48 14.04 7.05
CA MET A 68 5.26 13.60 7.72
C MET A 68 4.15 13.23 6.73
N LEU A 69 3.94 14.04 5.69
CA LEU A 69 2.94 13.79 4.65
C LEU A 69 3.27 12.51 3.87
N GLN A 70 4.52 12.39 3.39
CA GLN A 70 4.99 11.20 2.68
C GLN A 70 4.77 9.95 3.54
N ARG A 71 5.19 10.00 4.80
CA ARG A 71 5.08 8.89 5.73
C ARG A 71 3.64 8.48 5.98
N PHE A 72 2.76 9.45 6.23
CA PHE A 72 1.32 9.21 6.43
C PHE A 72 0.68 8.53 5.21
N ILE A 73 0.96 9.03 4.01
CA ILE A 73 0.45 8.47 2.75
C ILE A 73 0.92 7.03 2.58
N CYS A 74 2.22 6.79 2.71
CA CYS A 74 2.82 5.47 2.51
C CYS A 74 2.32 4.45 3.54
N MET A 75 2.29 4.81 4.82
CA MET A 75 1.74 3.94 5.88
C MET A 75 0.27 3.61 5.61
N SER A 76 -0.54 4.59 5.19
CA SER A 76 -1.95 4.38 4.86
C SER A 76 -2.12 3.38 3.73
N PHE A 77 -1.38 3.51 2.62
CA PHE A 77 -1.44 2.59 1.48
C PHE A 77 -0.99 1.18 1.84
N ILE A 78 0.14 1.06 2.55
CA ILE A 78 0.70 -0.24 2.92
C ILE A 78 -0.22 -0.96 3.90
N MET A 79 -0.73 -0.25 4.93
CA MET A 79 -1.65 -0.81 5.92
C MET A 79 -2.98 -1.22 5.28
N LEU A 80 -3.60 -0.37 4.43
CA LEU A 80 -4.80 -0.71 3.67
C LEU A 80 -4.58 -1.92 2.76
N SER A 81 -3.39 -2.05 2.17
CA SER A 81 -3.03 -3.21 1.34
C SER A 81 -2.98 -4.49 2.17
N GLY A 82 -2.37 -4.43 3.36
CA GLY A 82 -2.34 -5.53 4.33
C GLY A 82 -3.74 -5.93 4.80
N PHE A 83 -4.58 -4.97 5.16
CA PHE A 83 -5.99 -5.21 5.51
C PHE A 83 -6.73 -5.94 4.37
N CYS A 84 -6.57 -5.46 3.15
CA CYS A 84 -7.27 -6.00 1.98
C CYS A 84 -6.71 -7.34 1.50
N SER A 85 -5.53 -7.76 1.98
CA SER A 85 -4.98 -9.08 1.67
C SER A 85 -5.90 -10.21 2.12
N GLN A 86 -6.68 -9.99 3.19
CA GLN A 86 -7.60 -10.97 3.77
C GLN A 86 -8.97 -11.03 3.07
N ILE A 87 -9.29 -10.03 2.24
CA ILE A 87 -10.56 -9.96 1.51
C ILE A 87 -10.40 -10.48 0.08
N GLY A 88 -9.19 -10.42 -0.46
CA GLY A 88 -8.85 -10.79 -1.83
C GLY A 88 -8.82 -12.31 -2.05
N ARG A 89 -9.40 -12.80 -3.16
CA ARG A 89 -9.44 -14.25 -3.46
C ARG A 89 -8.15 -14.80 -4.11
N HIS A 90 -7.33 -13.97 -4.73
CA HIS A 90 -6.19 -14.39 -5.53
C HIS A 90 -4.92 -13.57 -5.20
N PRO A 91 -4.31 -13.77 -4.03
CA PRO A 91 -3.16 -12.97 -3.59
C PRO A 91 -1.94 -13.11 -4.50
N TYR A 92 -1.63 -14.28 -5.03
CA TYR A 92 -0.53 -14.45 -5.98
C TYR A 92 -0.76 -13.70 -7.30
N LYS A 93 -1.99 -13.72 -7.85
CA LYS A 93 -2.32 -12.94 -9.04
C LYS A 93 -2.15 -11.45 -8.78
N ARG A 94 -2.56 -10.99 -7.59
CA ARG A 94 -2.35 -9.59 -7.15
C ARG A 94 -0.86 -9.27 -7.06
N ALA A 95 -0.07 -10.14 -6.44
CA ALA A 95 1.38 -9.98 -6.33
C ALA A 95 2.03 -9.85 -7.71
N LEU A 96 1.71 -10.73 -8.66
CA LEU A 96 2.23 -10.68 -10.03
C LEU A 96 1.84 -9.39 -10.76
N ILE A 97 0.61 -8.92 -10.61
CA ILE A 97 0.16 -7.65 -11.22
C ILE A 97 0.95 -6.47 -10.64
N LEU A 98 1.16 -6.41 -9.32
CA LEU A 98 1.91 -5.33 -8.66
C LEU A 98 3.39 -5.36 -9.02
N ILE A 99 4.02 -6.54 -9.06
CA ILE A 99 5.42 -6.70 -9.50
C ILE A 99 5.54 -6.32 -10.98
N GLY A 100 4.62 -6.76 -11.85
CA GLY A 100 4.61 -6.37 -13.27
C GLY A 100 4.46 -4.85 -13.45
N ALA A 101 3.59 -4.20 -12.70
CA ALA A 101 3.45 -2.74 -12.69
C ALA A 101 4.73 -2.04 -12.20
N SER A 102 5.40 -2.58 -11.20
CA SER A 102 6.69 -2.08 -10.70
C SER A 102 7.79 -2.18 -11.77
N VAL A 103 7.87 -3.30 -12.50
CA VAL A 103 8.82 -3.46 -13.63
C VAL A 103 8.55 -2.45 -14.73
N ILE A 104 7.28 -2.14 -15.04
CA ILE A 104 6.93 -1.11 -16.02
C ILE A 104 7.41 0.27 -15.54
N ILE A 105 7.18 0.63 -14.26
CA ILE A 105 7.65 1.92 -13.70
C ILE A 105 9.18 1.98 -13.77
N PHE A 106 9.88 0.93 -13.35
CA PHE A 106 11.34 0.86 -13.46
C PHE A 106 11.82 1.09 -14.90
N ALA A 107 11.22 0.40 -15.89
CA ALA A 107 11.60 0.55 -17.29
C ALA A 107 11.32 1.98 -17.82
N VAL A 108 10.17 2.56 -17.45
CA VAL A 108 9.81 3.93 -17.84
C VAL A 108 10.79 4.94 -17.23
N THR A 109 11.09 4.84 -15.93
CA THR A 109 12.04 5.76 -15.28
C THR A 109 13.46 5.58 -15.79
N LEU A 110 13.89 4.35 -16.10
CA LEU A 110 15.20 4.09 -16.69
C LEU A 110 15.37 4.76 -18.07
N ILE A 111 14.32 4.77 -18.89
CA ILE A 111 14.39 5.31 -20.26
C ILE A 111 14.20 6.83 -20.28
N PHE A 112 13.24 7.35 -19.52
CA PHE A 112 12.80 8.74 -19.63
C PHE A 112 13.33 9.66 -18.52
N MET A 113 13.68 9.10 -17.36
CA MET A 113 14.09 9.86 -16.16
C MET A 113 15.21 9.15 -15.40
N PRO A 114 16.39 8.89 -16.00
CA PRO A 114 17.45 8.09 -15.38
C PRO A 114 17.98 8.69 -14.07
N ASP A 115 17.94 10.02 -13.93
CA ASP A 115 18.34 10.71 -12.69
C ASP A 115 17.33 10.50 -11.54
N ASN A 116 16.08 10.11 -11.87
CA ASN A 116 15.02 9.81 -10.93
C ASN A 116 14.59 8.33 -11.05
N LEU A 117 15.56 7.44 -11.20
CA LEU A 117 15.31 6.00 -11.34
C LEU A 117 14.59 5.45 -10.10
N ILE A 118 13.55 4.66 -10.33
CA ILE A 118 12.79 3.98 -9.26
C ILE A 118 13.20 2.52 -9.21
N VAL A 119 13.90 2.15 -8.14
CA VAL A 119 14.31 0.77 -7.82
C VAL A 119 13.71 0.38 -6.48
N PHE A 120 13.04 -0.77 -6.43
CA PHE A 120 12.36 -1.26 -5.22
C PHE A 120 11.33 -0.28 -4.65
N GLY A 121 10.48 0.30 -5.53
CA GLY A 121 9.40 1.19 -5.14
C GLY A 121 8.27 0.49 -4.38
N VAL A 122 7.28 1.27 -3.91
CA VAL A 122 6.16 0.77 -3.10
C VAL A 122 5.36 -0.35 -3.78
N LEU A 123 5.25 -0.38 -5.11
CA LEU A 123 4.57 -1.49 -5.81
C LEU A 123 5.35 -2.80 -5.72
N THR A 124 6.68 -2.76 -5.75
CA THR A 124 7.54 -3.93 -5.50
C THR A 124 7.26 -4.46 -4.10
N LEU A 125 7.30 -3.59 -3.09
CA LEU A 125 7.01 -3.95 -1.70
C LEU A 125 5.62 -4.59 -1.57
N LEU A 126 4.57 -3.95 -2.08
CA LEU A 126 3.19 -4.46 -1.99
C LEU A 126 3.02 -5.81 -2.71
N GLY A 127 3.70 -6.00 -3.83
CA GLY A 127 3.75 -7.27 -4.55
C GLY A 127 4.37 -8.38 -3.71
N VAL A 128 5.55 -8.12 -3.16
CA VAL A 128 6.28 -9.06 -2.28
C VAL A 128 5.48 -9.37 -1.02
N CYS A 129 4.95 -8.37 -0.33
CA CYS A 129 4.12 -8.57 0.86
C CYS A 129 2.86 -9.38 0.55
N SER A 130 2.23 -9.14 -0.62
CA SER A 130 1.05 -9.91 -1.07
C SER A 130 1.37 -11.38 -1.35
N ALA A 131 2.59 -11.70 -1.76
CA ALA A 131 3.05 -13.09 -1.93
C ALA A 131 3.40 -13.74 -0.59
N LEU A 132 4.08 -12.99 0.29
CA LEU A 132 4.58 -13.50 1.58
C LEU A 132 3.48 -13.71 2.61
N ILE A 133 2.36 -12.96 2.54
CA ILE A 133 1.31 -13.07 3.56
C ILE A 133 0.71 -14.48 3.65
N LEU A 134 0.64 -15.22 2.54
CA LEU A 134 0.06 -16.57 2.53
C LEU A 134 0.85 -17.58 3.35
N PRO A 135 2.18 -17.76 3.14
CA PRO A 135 2.94 -18.66 3.99
C PRO A 135 3.00 -18.18 5.45
N LEU A 136 3.02 -16.85 5.67
CA LEU A 136 3.05 -16.26 7.01
C LEU A 136 1.71 -16.40 7.75
N GLU A 137 0.60 -16.48 7.05
CA GLU A 137 -0.75 -16.51 7.63
C GLU A 137 -0.93 -17.63 8.66
N LYS A 138 -0.35 -18.82 8.40
CA LYS A 138 -0.42 -19.95 9.34
C LYS A 138 0.20 -19.63 10.71
N LEU A 139 1.26 -18.82 10.72
CA LEU A 139 1.92 -18.37 11.93
C LEU A 139 1.14 -17.22 12.58
N LEU A 140 0.76 -16.21 11.78
CA LEU A 140 0.08 -15.00 12.24
C LEU A 140 -1.30 -15.31 12.86
N ARG A 141 -1.99 -16.32 12.38
CA ARG A 141 -3.30 -16.76 12.94
C ARG A 141 -3.20 -17.26 14.38
N ARG A 142 -2.01 -17.71 14.83
CA ARG A 142 -1.81 -18.22 16.19
C ARG A 142 -1.64 -17.10 17.22
N ILE A 143 -1.39 -15.88 16.76
CA ILE A 143 -1.17 -14.71 17.62
C ILE A 143 -2.52 -14.02 17.82
N ASP A 144 -2.82 -13.59 19.05
CA ASP A 144 -3.98 -12.74 19.33
C ASP A 144 -3.96 -11.48 18.46
N ALA A 145 -5.14 -10.96 18.07
CA ALA A 145 -5.20 -9.88 17.10
C ALA A 145 -4.64 -8.55 17.63
N TYR A 146 -4.91 -8.21 18.87
CA TYR A 146 -4.38 -6.99 19.50
C TYR A 146 -2.90 -7.10 19.82
N LEU A 147 -2.50 -8.26 20.36
CA LEU A 147 -1.09 -8.54 20.66
C LEU A 147 -0.25 -8.54 19.36
N GLY A 148 -0.76 -9.14 18.29
CA GLY A 148 -0.09 -9.13 16.99
C GLY A 148 0.08 -7.71 16.45
N PHE A 149 -0.96 -6.88 16.50
CA PHE A 149 -0.85 -5.48 16.11
C PHE A 149 0.24 -4.76 16.93
N LEU A 150 0.28 -4.95 18.25
CA LEU A 150 1.29 -4.35 19.13
C LEU A 150 2.71 -4.84 18.78
N ILE A 151 2.92 -6.15 18.65
CA ILE A 151 4.22 -6.74 18.30
C ILE A 151 4.76 -6.14 17.00
N PHE A 152 3.94 -6.11 15.94
CA PHE A 152 4.40 -5.60 14.64
C PHE A 152 4.55 -4.08 14.62
N THR A 153 3.86 -3.34 15.49
CA THR A 153 4.12 -1.93 15.74
C THR A 153 5.51 -1.73 16.38
N VAL A 154 5.83 -2.50 17.40
CA VAL A 154 7.15 -2.44 18.06
C VAL A 154 8.27 -2.83 17.08
N LEU A 155 8.07 -3.89 16.29
CA LEU A 155 9.03 -4.30 15.25
C LEU A 155 9.24 -3.21 14.21
N PHE A 156 8.17 -2.55 13.75
CA PHE A 156 8.30 -1.43 12.83
C PHE A 156 9.12 -0.29 13.41
N LEU A 157 8.78 0.17 14.62
CA LEU A 157 9.49 1.25 15.30
C LEU A 157 10.95 0.92 15.58
N SER A 158 11.25 -0.34 15.94
CA SER A 158 12.61 -0.79 16.20
C SER A 158 13.49 -0.93 14.96
N THR A 159 12.86 -1.11 13.79
CA THR A 159 13.57 -1.28 12.50
C THR A 159 13.44 -0.07 11.58
N GLU A 160 12.80 1.00 12.05
CA GLU A 160 12.56 2.21 11.25
C GLU A 160 13.83 2.81 10.65
N TRP A 161 14.93 2.75 11.38
CA TRP A 161 16.22 3.32 11.00
C TRP A 161 17.19 2.30 10.39
N ILE A 162 16.69 1.11 10.02
CA ILE A 162 17.54 0.03 9.47
C ILE A 162 18.25 0.46 8.19
N ASN A 163 17.61 1.29 7.36
CA ASN A 163 18.20 1.84 6.15
C ASN A 163 19.39 2.78 6.44
N ALA A 164 19.44 3.35 7.63
CA ALA A 164 20.54 4.21 8.12
C ALA A 164 21.55 3.45 9.00
N GLY A 165 21.49 2.14 9.04
CA GLY A 165 22.44 1.30 9.79
C GLY A 165 22.13 1.16 11.27
N PHE A 166 20.98 1.60 11.77
CA PHE A 166 20.62 1.55 13.18
C PHE A 166 19.42 0.63 13.43
N LEU A 167 19.52 -0.21 14.42
CA LEU A 167 18.45 -1.09 14.91
C LEU A 167 18.14 -0.77 16.36
N GLY A 168 16.90 -0.37 16.65
CA GLY A 168 16.43 -0.03 17.98
C GLY A 168 15.55 1.21 17.99
N LEU A 169 15.17 1.62 19.21
CA LEU A 169 14.45 2.87 19.49
C LEU A 169 15.44 4.00 19.78
N PRO A 170 15.07 5.27 19.61
CA PRO A 170 15.92 6.39 19.97
C PRO A 170 16.44 6.28 21.41
N GLY A 171 17.77 6.26 21.59
CA GLY A 171 18.41 6.07 22.89
C GLY A 171 18.59 4.63 23.35
N PHE A 172 18.00 3.66 22.65
CA PHE A 172 18.13 2.23 22.99
C PHE A 172 18.24 1.37 21.73
N GLY A 173 19.45 1.12 21.28
CA GLY A 173 19.71 0.32 20.09
C GLY A 173 21.21 0.20 19.79
N PHE A 174 21.53 -0.36 18.62
CA PHE A 174 22.90 -0.57 18.19
C PHE A 174 23.03 -0.38 16.68
N TYR A 175 24.25 -0.07 16.22
CA TYR A 175 24.55 0.00 14.79
C TYR A 175 24.79 -1.38 14.21
N LEU A 176 24.23 -1.58 13.02
CA LEU A 176 24.38 -2.82 12.27
C LEU A 176 25.75 -2.88 11.59
N PRO A 177 26.30 -4.09 11.38
CA PRO A 177 27.59 -4.26 10.69
C PRO A 177 27.55 -3.76 9.25
N GLU A 178 28.61 -3.07 8.81
CA GLU A 178 28.75 -2.48 7.48
C GLU A 178 28.65 -3.50 6.33
N TRP A 179 29.07 -4.74 6.55
CA TRP A 179 28.98 -5.80 5.54
C TRP A 179 27.55 -6.08 5.06
N LEU A 180 26.52 -5.77 5.84
CA LEU A 180 25.13 -5.85 5.41
C LEU A 180 24.80 -4.86 4.27
N TYR A 181 25.53 -3.75 4.23
CA TYR A 181 25.34 -2.65 3.29
C TYR A 181 26.34 -2.70 2.12
N ALA A 182 26.98 -3.85 1.89
CA ALA A 182 28.09 -3.99 0.95
C ALA A 182 27.67 -4.07 -0.53
N ASN A 183 26.41 -4.35 -0.84
CA ASN A 183 25.96 -4.55 -2.21
C ASN A 183 24.54 -4.03 -2.49
N HIS A 184 24.21 -3.85 -3.77
CA HIS A 184 22.89 -3.34 -4.18
C HIS A 184 21.74 -4.33 -3.93
N PHE A 185 22.01 -5.63 -3.85
CA PHE A 185 20.96 -6.61 -3.63
C PHE A 185 20.39 -6.55 -2.21
N THR A 186 21.22 -6.23 -1.22
CA THR A 186 20.79 -6.07 0.17
C THR A 186 19.88 -4.87 0.39
N ALA A 187 19.89 -3.88 -0.52
CA ALA A 187 18.95 -2.77 -0.53
C ALA A 187 17.49 -3.25 -0.60
N PHE A 188 17.21 -4.34 -1.31
CA PHE A 188 15.86 -4.91 -1.35
C PHE A 188 15.31 -5.24 0.05
N PHE A 189 16.17 -5.71 0.94
CA PHE A 189 15.78 -6.07 2.31
C PHE A 189 15.79 -4.89 3.30
N GLY A 190 16.45 -3.80 2.98
CA GLY A 190 16.56 -2.63 3.87
C GLY A 190 17.99 -2.23 4.22
N PHE A 191 18.97 -2.78 3.53
CA PHE A 191 20.38 -2.51 3.72
C PHE A 191 20.98 -1.88 2.44
N PRO A 192 20.63 -0.61 2.12
CA PRO A 192 21.10 0.04 0.92
C PRO A 192 22.60 0.34 1.00
N HIS A 193 23.33 0.05 -0.07
CA HIS A 193 24.71 0.45 -0.25
C HIS A 193 24.81 1.98 -0.33
N GLU A 194 25.93 2.59 0.09
CA GLU A 194 26.12 4.06 0.11
C GLU A 194 25.79 4.76 -1.22
N LYS A 195 26.08 4.12 -2.34
CA LYS A 195 25.79 4.65 -3.69
C LYS A 195 24.41 4.24 -4.24
N PHE A 196 23.58 3.60 -3.42
CA PHE A 196 22.24 3.23 -3.84
C PHE A 196 21.32 4.44 -3.80
N VAL A 197 20.77 4.79 -4.97
CA VAL A 197 19.81 5.90 -5.11
C VAL A 197 18.55 5.36 -5.77
N SER A 198 17.39 5.74 -5.24
CA SER A 198 16.08 5.49 -5.83
C SER A 198 15.14 6.63 -5.44
N ALA A 199 14.40 7.16 -6.41
CA ALA A 199 13.43 8.23 -6.18
C ALA A 199 12.21 7.81 -5.35
N ASP A 200 11.87 6.51 -5.37
CA ASP A 200 10.78 5.91 -4.57
C ASP A 200 11.30 4.60 -3.98
N TYR A 201 11.96 4.65 -2.82
CA TYR A 201 12.58 3.49 -2.20
C TYR A 201 11.78 2.97 -1.02
N PHE A 202 11.29 1.73 -1.16
CA PHE A 202 10.58 0.98 -0.13
C PHE A 202 11.13 -0.43 0.00
N SER A 203 12.08 -0.59 0.90
CA SER A 203 12.66 -1.88 1.25
C SER A 203 11.63 -2.79 1.95
N VAL A 204 11.88 -4.10 1.95
CA VAL A 204 11.03 -5.05 2.67
C VAL A 204 10.96 -4.70 4.15
N PHE A 205 12.11 -4.52 4.81
CA PHE A 205 12.18 -4.00 6.17
C PHE A 205 12.41 -2.48 6.14
N PRO A 206 11.68 -1.70 6.93
CA PRO A 206 10.71 -2.09 7.97
C PRO A 206 9.26 -2.26 7.45
N TRP A 207 8.96 -1.96 6.19
CA TRP A 207 7.62 -1.75 5.68
C TRP A 207 6.71 -2.98 5.67
N ILE A 208 7.27 -4.19 5.65
CA ILE A 208 6.50 -5.44 5.78
C ILE A 208 5.73 -5.48 7.10
N PHE A 209 6.26 -4.88 8.17
CA PHE A 209 5.59 -4.85 9.47
C PHE A 209 4.34 -3.98 9.41
N VAL A 210 4.35 -2.85 8.69
CA VAL A 210 3.16 -2.02 8.47
C VAL A 210 2.09 -2.79 7.68
N PHE A 211 2.51 -3.58 6.68
CA PHE A 211 1.60 -4.45 5.95
C PHE A 211 0.95 -5.50 6.87
N ILE A 212 1.73 -6.14 7.74
CA ILE A 212 1.24 -7.13 8.70
C ILE A 212 0.37 -6.47 9.78
N MET A 213 0.66 -5.24 10.21
CA MET A 213 -0.25 -4.46 11.06
C MET A 213 -1.63 -4.33 10.39
N GLY A 214 -1.69 -4.05 9.09
CA GLY A 214 -2.93 -4.03 8.32
C GLY A 214 -3.69 -5.36 8.35
N TYR A 215 -2.98 -6.49 8.27
CA TYR A 215 -3.56 -7.83 8.47
C TYR A 215 -4.22 -7.97 9.86
N PHE A 216 -3.54 -7.54 10.93
CA PHE A 216 -4.10 -7.61 12.27
C PHE A 216 -5.26 -6.63 12.49
N VAL A 217 -5.24 -5.44 11.88
CA VAL A 217 -6.39 -4.52 11.88
C VAL A 217 -7.62 -5.20 11.26
N TYR A 218 -7.46 -5.93 10.13
CA TYR A 218 -8.56 -6.72 9.58
C TYR A 218 -9.08 -7.75 10.58
N ARG A 219 -8.23 -8.47 11.29
CA ARG A 219 -8.63 -9.45 12.28
C ARG A 219 -9.41 -8.81 13.44
N ILE A 220 -8.93 -7.68 13.98
CA ILE A 220 -9.62 -6.92 15.01
C ILE A 220 -11.03 -6.52 14.53
N PHE A 221 -11.15 -6.02 13.30
CA PHE A 221 -12.44 -5.67 12.72
C PHE A 221 -13.36 -6.87 12.53
N SER A 222 -12.81 -8.02 12.15
CA SER A 222 -13.55 -9.25 11.96
C SER A 222 -14.06 -9.82 13.28
N GLU A 223 -13.20 -9.92 14.29
CA GLU A 223 -13.51 -10.45 15.61
C GLU A 223 -14.57 -9.59 16.35
N ASN A 224 -14.51 -8.26 16.17
CA ASN A 224 -15.48 -7.32 16.76
C ASN A 224 -16.71 -7.06 15.88
N LYS A 225 -16.91 -7.81 14.81
CA LYS A 225 -18.04 -7.67 13.86
C LYS A 225 -18.14 -6.28 13.22
N LEU A 226 -17.03 -5.52 13.19
CA LEU A 226 -16.97 -4.16 12.63
C LEU A 226 -16.91 -4.14 11.10
N LEU A 227 -16.63 -5.27 10.44
CA LEU A 227 -16.57 -5.38 8.98
C LEU A 227 -17.87 -4.91 8.30
N ARG A 228 -19.02 -5.01 8.97
CA ARG A 228 -20.32 -4.52 8.47
C ARG A 228 -20.32 -3.02 8.23
N LEU A 229 -19.59 -2.23 9.04
CA LEU A 229 -19.49 -0.78 8.90
C LEU A 229 -18.80 -0.37 7.61
N LEU A 230 -17.89 -1.24 7.10
CA LEU A 230 -17.15 -1.00 5.87
C LEU A 230 -18.00 -1.19 4.61
N LYS A 231 -19.19 -1.81 4.73
CA LYS A 231 -20.10 -2.09 3.62
C LYS A 231 -21.01 -0.91 3.29
N THR A 232 -21.12 0.08 4.18
CA THR A 232 -22.00 1.24 3.97
C THR A 232 -21.39 2.18 2.93
N PRO A 233 -22.09 2.51 1.82
CA PRO A 233 -21.64 3.50 0.87
C PRO A 233 -21.53 4.87 1.54
N ARG A 234 -20.48 5.64 1.24
CA ARG A 234 -20.24 6.95 1.83
C ARG A 234 -20.14 8.06 0.78
N ILE A 235 -19.07 8.02 -0.04
CA ILE A 235 -18.77 9.10 -0.98
C ILE A 235 -18.44 8.48 -2.33
N ARG A 236 -19.41 8.44 -3.25
CA ARG A 236 -19.29 7.79 -4.57
C ARG A 236 -18.04 8.18 -5.39
N PRO A 237 -17.64 9.48 -5.48
CA PRO A 237 -16.42 9.87 -6.19
C PRO A 237 -15.16 9.22 -5.61
N LEU A 238 -15.01 9.21 -4.27
CA LEU A 238 -13.86 8.60 -3.61
C LEU A 238 -13.81 7.08 -3.82
N GLU A 239 -14.97 6.42 -3.77
CA GLU A 239 -15.09 4.99 -4.07
C GLU A 239 -14.66 4.68 -5.51
N TRP A 240 -15.03 5.53 -6.47
CA TRP A 240 -14.64 5.38 -7.86
C TRP A 240 -13.11 5.51 -8.04
N ILE A 241 -12.51 6.55 -7.45
CA ILE A 241 -11.05 6.75 -7.41
C ILE A 241 -10.35 5.54 -6.77
N GLY A 242 -10.81 5.12 -5.59
CA GLY A 242 -10.24 3.99 -4.86
C GLY A 242 -10.32 2.65 -5.59
N ARG A 243 -11.31 2.46 -6.48
CA ARG A 243 -11.40 1.29 -7.35
C ARG A 243 -10.36 1.26 -8.45
N LYS A 244 -9.87 2.41 -8.87
CA LYS A 244 -8.90 2.59 -9.94
C LYS A 244 -7.49 2.84 -9.41
N THR A 245 -7.25 2.51 -8.13
CA THR A 245 -6.00 2.83 -7.41
C THR A 245 -4.74 2.54 -8.22
N LEU A 246 -4.59 1.35 -8.80
CA LEU A 246 -3.37 0.98 -9.51
C LEU A 246 -3.15 1.82 -10.77
N ILE A 247 -4.20 2.04 -11.56
CA ILE A 247 -4.10 2.82 -12.80
C ILE A 247 -3.77 4.28 -12.47
N ILE A 248 -4.47 4.86 -11.48
CA ILE A 248 -4.23 6.24 -11.06
C ILE A 248 -2.83 6.37 -10.47
N TYR A 249 -2.40 5.39 -9.65
CA TYR A 249 -1.04 5.34 -9.11
C TYR A 249 0.03 5.32 -10.22
N MET A 250 -0.15 4.54 -11.29
CA MET A 250 0.82 4.46 -12.37
C MET A 250 0.87 5.73 -13.24
N LEU A 251 -0.26 6.43 -13.37
CA LEU A 251 -0.39 7.57 -14.28
C LEU A 251 -0.22 8.93 -13.59
N HIS A 252 -0.29 9.01 -12.25
CA HIS A 252 -0.32 10.30 -11.56
C HIS A 252 0.92 11.16 -11.87
N GLN A 253 2.13 10.60 -11.77
CA GLN A 253 3.37 11.36 -11.95
C GLN A 253 3.55 11.88 -13.40
N PRO A 254 3.40 11.07 -14.47
CA PRO A 254 3.42 11.58 -15.82
C PRO A 254 2.37 12.66 -16.10
N VAL A 255 1.17 12.51 -15.52
CA VAL A 255 0.07 13.49 -15.70
C VAL A 255 0.37 14.79 -14.97
N ILE A 256 0.83 14.73 -13.71
CA ILE A 256 1.20 15.90 -12.91
C ILE A 256 2.34 16.66 -13.61
N TYR A 257 3.44 15.96 -13.92
CA TYR A 257 4.60 16.56 -14.57
C TYR A 257 4.23 17.22 -15.92
N GLY A 258 3.48 16.50 -16.76
CA GLY A 258 3.05 17.03 -18.05
C GLY A 258 2.14 18.26 -17.91
N ALA A 259 1.21 18.26 -16.95
CA ALA A 259 0.33 19.40 -16.68
C ALA A 259 1.12 20.61 -16.16
N LEU A 260 2.03 20.41 -15.21
CA LEU A 260 2.89 21.48 -14.69
C LEU A 260 3.83 22.03 -15.75
N TYR A 261 4.42 21.16 -16.56
CA TYR A 261 5.29 21.57 -17.68
C TYR A 261 4.55 22.50 -18.65
N LEU A 262 3.31 22.19 -19.00
CA LEU A 262 2.50 23.07 -19.86
C LEU A 262 2.19 24.41 -19.17
N VAL A 263 1.86 24.41 -17.88
CA VAL A 263 1.62 25.64 -17.13
C VAL A 263 2.87 26.51 -17.11
N PHE A 264 4.03 25.97 -16.72
CA PHE A 264 5.29 26.75 -16.63
C PHE A 264 5.93 27.06 -17.98
N LEU A 265 5.44 26.47 -19.09
CA LEU A 265 5.82 26.85 -20.45
C LEU A 265 5.05 28.10 -20.94
N ILE A 266 3.82 28.32 -20.44
CA ILE A 266 2.92 29.38 -20.89
C ILE A 266 3.09 30.64 -20.03
N PHE A 267 3.44 30.49 -18.76
CA PHE A 267 3.62 31.57 -17.78
C PHE A 267 5.06 31.72 -17.34
#